data_106e319234fa60be32083025e5662253
#
_entry.id   106e319234fa60be32083025e5662253
#
_cell.length_a   1.000
_cell.length_b   1.000
_cell.length_c   1.000
_cell.angle_alpha   90.00
_cell.angle_beta   90.00
_cell.angle_gamma   90.00
#
_symmetry.space_group_name_H-M   'P 1'
#
loop_
_entity.id
_entity.type
_entity.pdbx_description
1 polymer ?
#
loop_
_entity_poly.entity_id
_entity_poly.type
_entity_poly.pdbx_seq_one_letter_code
_entity_poly.pdbx_strand_id
1 'polypeptide(L)'
;MRIAQIAPLYEAVPPKLYGGTERVVSYLTEALVELGHDVTLFASGDSVTSARLEAAWPRALRLDPSVRDSMAPHMRLLEQVARVAHEFDVLHFHLDYLPFPLMSRLDTPYVTTLHGRLDLPELQPVFDAFPDSPVVSISNNQRKPLPQAAWAGTVYHGLPDTLLTPQPDVKPEYLAFLGRICPEKRVDTAIRIAAQSGLPLKIAAKVDKADADYFKEVIEPLLDQAHVEFIGEINEAQKPAFLSGAKALLFPIDWPEPFGLVMIEA
;
A
#
# COMPACT_ATOMS: atom_id res chain seq x y z
N MET A 1 7.80 -23.07 -8.54
CA MET A 1 6.71 -22.58 -9.40
C MET A 1 7.20 -21.36 -10.15
N ARG A 2 6.69 -21.13 -11.36
CA ARG A 2 6.88 -19.90 -12.12
C ARG A 2 5.73 -18.95 -11.75
N ILE A 3 6.04 -17.87 -11.08
CA ILE A 3 5.05 -16.93 -10.50
C ILE A 3 5.24 -15.56 -11.13
N ALA A 4 4.17 -15.00 -11.68
CA ALA A 4 4.15 -13.59 -12.04
C ALA A 4 3.58 -12.79 -10.87
N GLN A 5 4.32 -11.78 -10.38
CA GLN A 5 3.85 -10.75 -9.46
C GLN A 5 3.56 -9.48 -10.25
N ILE A 6 2.34 -8.98 -10.21
CA ILE A 6 1.92 -7.82 -11.00
C ILE A 6 1.55 -6.67 -10.07
N ALA A 7 2.45 -5.68 -10.00
CA ALA A 7 2.32 -4.51 -9.15
C ALA A 7 1.57 -3.37 -9.83
N PRO A 8 0.92 -2.46 -9.08
CA PRO A 8 0.53 -1.16 -9.59
C PRO A 8 1.74 -0.38 -10.09
N LEU A 9 1.53 0.47 -11.09
CA LEU A 9 2.60 1.31 -11.65
C LEU A 9 2.72 2.67 -10.97
N TYR A 10 1.93 2.94 -9.91
CA TYR A 10 1.95 4.24 -9.24
C TYR A 10 3.27 4.55 -8.57
N GLU A 11 3.87 3.56 -7.91
CA GLU A 11 5.18 3.65 -7.29
C GLU A 11 6.13 2.57 -7.83
N ALA A 12 7.44 2.75 -7.59
CA ALA A 12 8.42 1.67 -7.77
C ALA A 12 8.24 0.57 -6.72
N VAL A 13 8.74 -0.61 -6.98
CA VAL A 13 8.78 -1.76 -6.06
C VAL A 13 10.24 -2.02 -5.67
N PRO A 14 10.65 -1.74 -4.38
CA PRO A 14 9.90 -1.05 -3.33
C PRO A 14 9.72 0.45 -3.61
N PRO A 15 8.72 1.09 -3.01
CA PRO A 15 8.50 2.51 -3.17
C PRO A 15 9.60 3.33 -2.49
N LYS A 16 9.99 4.45 -3.11
CA LYS A 16 11.03 5.34 -2.56
C LYS A 16 10.59 6.06 -1.29
N LEU A 17 9.30 6.38 -1.22
CA LEU A 17 8.66 7.08 -0.10
C LEU A 17 7.38 6.34 0.32
N TYR A 18 6.23 6.99 0.26
CA TYR A 18 4.94 6.37 0.55
C TYR A 18 4.51 5.40 -0.57
N GLY A 19 3.93 4.26 -0.19
CA GLY A 19 3.45 3.23 -1.12
C GLY A 19 3.23 1.91 -0.38
N GLY A 20 2.05 1.74 0.24
CA GLY A 20 1.77 0.55 1.05
C GLY A 20 1.69 -0.73 0.22
N THR A 21 0.99 -0.69 -0.92
CA THR A 21 0.79 -1.84 -1.80
C THR A 21 2.12 -2.30 -2.39
N GLU A 22 2.87 -1.40 -3.02
CA GLU A 22 4.14 -1.73 -3.67
C GLU A 22 5.21 -2.20 -2.67
N ARG A 23 5.12 -1.73 -1.43
CA ARG A 23 5.96 -2.21 -0.32
C ARG A 23 5.67 -3.67 0.01
N VAL A 24 4.40 -4.03 0.17
CA VAL A 24 3.99 -5.41 0.40
C VAL A 24 4.35 -6.30 -0.78
N VAL A 25 4.16 -5.82 -2.02
CA VAL A 25 4.57 -6.56 -3.23
C VAL A 25 6.06 -6.82 -3.23
N SER A 26 6.89 -5.84 -2.83
CA SER A 26 8.34 -6.04 -2.70
C SER A 26 8.65 -7.14 -1.68
N TYR A 27 8.12 -7.07 -0.48
CA TYR A 27 8.38 -8.08 0.56
C TYR A 27 7.95 -9.48 0.11
N LEU A 28 6.78 -9.59 -0.50
CA LEU A 28 6.27 -10.87 -1.00
C LEU A 28 7.12 -11.41 -2.15
N THR A 29 7.53 -10.55 -3.08
CA THR A 29 8.37 -10.95 -4.22
C THR A 29 9.71 -11.51 -3.73
N GLU A 30 10.40 -10.79 -2.85
CA GLU A 30 11.69 -11.23 -2.30
C GLU A 30 11.55 -12.54 -1.51
N ALA A 31 10.52 -12.65 -0.66
CA ALA A 31 10.27 -13.88 0.10
C ALA A 31 9.98 -15.09 -0.81
N LEU A 32 9.25 -14.90 -1.92
CA LEU A 32 9.01 -15.98 -2.89
C LEU A 32 10.29 -16.41 -3.61
N VAL A 33 11.19 -15.49 -3.93
CA VAL A 33 12.51 -15.80 -4.50
C VAL A 33 13.36 -16.57 -3.46
N GLU A 34 13.39 -16.14 -2.21
CA GLU A 34 14.10 -16.81 -1.11
C GLU A 34 13.58 -18.26 -0.89
N LEU A 35 12.28 -18.48 -1.09
CA LEU A 35 11.67 -19.80 -1.05
C LEU A 35 11.98 -20.67 -2.28
N GLY A 36 12.75 -20.17 -3.25
CA GLY A 36 13.22 -20.91 -4.42
C GLY A 36 12.20 -20.95 -5.56
N HIS A 37 11.25 -20.03 -5.63
CA HIS A 37 10.35 -19.90 -6.77
C HIS A 37 11.01 -19.09 -7.89
N ASP A 38 10.63 -19.38 -9.14
CA ASP A 38 10.99 -18.60 -10.33
C ASP A 38 9.97 -17.44 -10.45
N VAL A 39 10.37 -16.26 -9.99
CA VAL A 39 9.48 -15.10 -9.88
C VAL A 39 9.82 -14.06 -10.94
N THR A 40 8.79 -13.58 -11.63
CA THR A 40 8.87 -12.40 -12.50
C THR A 40 8.00 -11.30 -11.93
N LEU A 41 8.60 -10.15 -11.67
CA LEU A 41 7.90 -8.95 -11.23
C LEU A 41 7.59 -8.05 -12.43
N PHE A 42 6.31 -7.81 -12.70
CA PHE A 42 5.81 -6.81 -13.64
C PHE A 42 5.53 -5.51 -12.87
N ALA A 43 6.35 -4.49 -13.10
CA ALA A 43 6.29 -3.23 -12.35
C ALA A 43 6.83 -2.07 -13.19
N SER A 44 7.04 -0.91 -12.59
CA SER A 44 7.78 0.20 -13.22
C SER A 44 9.27 -0.12 -13.34
N GLY A 45 9.92 0.42 -14.37
CA GLY A 45 11.33 0.10 -14.70
C GLY A 45 12.36 0.66 -13.73
N ASP A 46 11.95 1.53 -12.80
CA ASP A 46 12.77 2.02 -11.69
C ASP A 46 12.61 1.20 -10.41
N SER A 47 11.94 0.05 -10.49
CA SER A 47 11.84 -0.95 -9.42
C SER A 47 13.14 -1.73 -9.25
N VAL A 48 13.37 -2.25 -8.03
CA VAL A 48 14.56 -3.03 -7.66
C VAL A 48 14.11 -4.32 -6.99
N THR A 49 14.52 -5.46 -7.52
CA THR A 49 14.13 -6.79 -7.01
C THR A 49 15.18 -7.82 -7.35
N SER A 50 15.26 -8.90 -6.56
CA SER A 50 16.04 -10.10 -6.88
C SER A 50 15.34 -11.02 -7.89
N ALA A 51 14.03 -10.83 -8.11
CA ALA A 51 13.28 -11.50 -9.17
C ALA A 51 13.63 -10.95 -10.56
N ARG A 52 13.16 -11.62 -11.62
CA ARG A 52 13.23 -11.05 -12.97
C ARG A 52 12.27 -9.85 -13.07
N LEU A 53 12.81 -8.66 -13.36
CA LEU A 53 11.98 -7.47 -13.59
C LEU A 53 11.55 -7.37 -15.05
N GLU A 54 10.24 -7.31 -15.27
CA GLU A 54 9.61 -6.97 -16.55
C GLU A 54 9.00 -5.57 -16.46
N ALA A 55 9.71 -4.59 -17.02
CA ALA A 55 9.32 -3.19 -16.97
C ALA A 55 8.11 -2.91 -17.88
N ALA A 56 6.94 -2.72 -17.30
CA ALA A 56 5.73 -2.36 -18.05
C ALA A 56 5.68 -0.87 -18.41
N TRP A 57 6.31 -0.02 -17.61
CA TRP A 57 6.48 1.41 -17.85
C TRP A 57 7.87 1.87 -17.38
N PRO A 58 8.49 2.88 -17.99
CA PRO A 58 9.89 3.21 -17.69
C PRO A 58 10.16 3.59 -16.22
N ARG A 59 9.19 4.24 -15.55
CA ARG A 59 9.30 4.68 -14.14
C ARG A 59 7.93 4.83 -13.48
N ALA A 60 7.92 4.91 -12.16
CA ALA A 60 6.72 5.09 -11.35
C ALA A 60 5.90 6.32 -11.79
N LEU A 61 4.59 6.13 -11.97
CA LEU A 61 3.69 7.13 -12.56
C LEU A 61 3.52 8.38 -11.69
N ARG A 62 3.52 8.20 -10.35
CA ARG A 62 3.37 9.33 -9.42
C ARG A 62 4.51 10.34 -9.54
N LEU A 63 5.70 9.87 -9.87
CA LEU A 63 6.90 10.68 -10.02
C LEU A 63 7.16 11.09 -11.48
N ASP A 64 6.23 10.78 -12.39
CA ASP A 64 6.34 11.12 -13.80
C ASP A 64 5.31 12.20 -14.21
N PRO A 65 5.68 13.48 -14.22
CA PRO A 65 4.77 14.57 -14.58
C PRO A 65 4.36 14.56 -16.05
N SER A 66 4.99 13.75 -16.90
CA SER A 66 4.63 13.61 -18.31
C SER A 66 3.38 12.73 -18.53
N VAL A 67 3.04 11.89 -17.54
CA VAL A 67 1.88 11.00 -17.60
C VAL A 67 0.65 11.72 -17.03
N ARG A 68 -0.36 11.91 -17.87
CA ARG A 68 -1.64 12.54 -17.50
C ARG A 68 -2.76 11.54 -17.24
N ASP A 69 -2.71 10.41 -17.92
CA ASP A 69 -3.66 9.31 -17.79
C ASP A 69 -2.91 8.08 -17.26
N SER A 70 -3.10 7.80 -15.98
CA SER A 70 -2.47 6.64 -15.33
C SER A 70 -3.08 5.30 -15.75
N MET A 71 -4.30 5.30 -16.32
CA MET A 71 -4.96 4.06 -16.74
C MET A 71 -4.31 3.47 -17.99
N ALA A 72 -3.87 4.28 -18.94
CA ALA A 72 -3.26 3.81 -20.18
C ALA A 72 -2.01 2.93 -19.96
N PRO A 73 -1.03 3.30 -19.11
CA PRO A 73 0.06 2.41 -18.71
C PRO A 73 -0.41 1.09 -18.07
N HIS A 74 -1.45 1.11 -17.23
CA HIS A 74 -1.98 -0.11 -16.60
C HIS A 74 -2.66 -1.02 -17.65
N MET A 75 -3.37 -0.47 -18.63
CA MET A 75 -3.90 -1.29 -19.74
C MET A 75 -2.79 -1.95 -20.54
N ARG A 76 -1.69 -1.23 -20.80
CA ARG A 76 -0.51 -1.81 -21.45
C ARG A 76 0.13 -2.91 -20.61
N LEU A 77 0.22 -2.73 -19.30
CA LEU A 77 0.71 -3.74 -18.34
C LEU A 77 -0.14 -5.03 -18.44
N LEU A 78 -1.46 -4.91 -18.38
CA LEU A 78 -2.37 -6.05 -18.46
C LEU A 78 -2.22 -6.82 -19.77
N GLU A 79 -2.11 -6.12 -20.89
CA GLU A 79 -1.87 -6.74 -22.19
C GLU A 79 -0.50 -7.43 -22.26
N GLN A 80 0.55 -6.82 -21.70
CA GLN A 80 1.88 -7.43 -21.62
C GLN A 80 1.85 -8.74 -20.85
N VAL A 81 1.19 -8.77 -19.69
CA VAL A 81 1.03 -9.97 -18.86
C VAL A 81 0.20 -11.04 -19.61
N ALA A 82 -0.91 -10.65 -20.24
CA ALA A 82 -1.79 -11.57 -20.95
C ALA A 82 -1.06 -12.33 -22.08
N ARG A 83 -0.17 -11.67 -22.81
CA ARG A 83 0.61 -12.27 -23.91
C ARG A 83 1.50 -13.40 -23.44
N VAL A 84 2.03 -13.30 -22.23
CA VAL A 84 2.99 -14.28 -21.66
C VAL A 84 2.37 -15.10 -20.53
N ALA A 85 1.07 -14.98 -20.29
CA ALA A 85 0.37 -15.63 -19.19
C ALA A 85 0.64 -17.15 -19.13
N HIS A 86 0.68 -17.82 -20.30
CA HIS A 86 0.91 -19.25 -20.45
C HIS A 86 2.33 -19.73 -20.00
N GLU A 87 3.26 -18.80 -19.79
CA GLU A 87 4.60 -19.11 -19.28
C GLU A 87 4.62 -19.31 -17.76
N PHE A 88 3.55 -18.93 -17.05
CA PHE A 88 3.46 -18.95 -15.60
C PHE A 88 2.52 -20.03 -15.08
N ASP A 89 2.81 -20.54 -13.91
CA ASP A 89 1.95 -21.47 -13.18
C ASP A 89 0.82 -20.72 -12.45
N VAL A 90 1.06 -19.44 -12.09
CA VAL A 90 0.08 -18.55 -11.49
C VAL A 90 0.43 -17.07 -11.72
N LEU A 91 -0.59 -16.25 -11.93
CA LEU A 91 -0.49 -14.79 -12.00
C LEU A 91 -1.06 -14.20 -10.71
N HIS A 92 -0.25 -13.44 -9.96
CA HIS A 92 -0.68 -12.79 -8.73
C HIS A 92 -0.74 -11.26 -8.92
N PHE A 93 -1.95 -10.74 -8.97
CA PHE A 93 -2.22 -9.32 -9.18
C PHE A 93 -2.39 -8.56 -7.86
N HIS A 94 -1.97 -7.28 -7.89
CA HIS A 94 -2.19 -6.31 -6.83
C HIS A 94 -2.87 -5.03 -7.39
N LEU A 95 -3.71 -5.21 -8.41
CA LEU A 95 -4.34 -4.17 -9.23
C LEU A 95 -5.86 -4.10 -9.02
N ASP A 96 -6.33 -4.46 -7.83
CA ASP A 96 -7.75 -4.54 -7.51
C ASP A 96 -8.52 -5.37 -8.57
N TYR A 97 -9.58 -4.84 -9.17
CA TYR A 97 -10.42 -5.52 -10.15
C TYR A 97 -9.99 -5.31 -11.61
N LEU A 98 -8.94 -4.52 -11.87
CA LEU A 98 -8.51 -4.22 -13.25
C LEU A 98 -8.20 -5.46 -14.09
N PRO A 99 -7.63 -6.56 -13.55
CA PRO A 99 -7.34 -7.76 -14.34
C PRO A 99 -8.59 -8.57 -14.73
N PHE A 100 -9.71 -8.46 -14.00
CA PHE A 100 -10.86 -9.37 -14.15
C PHE A 100 -11.36 -9.52 -15.58
N PRO A 101 -11.63 -8.42 -16.34
CA PRO A 101 -12.19 -8.54 -17.69
C PRO A 101 -11.30 -9.29 -18.68
N LEU A 102 -9.99 -9.26 -18.47
CA LEU A 102 -9.04 -9.94 -19.35
C LEU A 102 -8.69 -11.33 -18.82
N MET A 103 -8.33 -11.46 -17.55
CA MET A 103 -7.83 -12.70 -16.96
C MET A 103 -8.93 -13.75 -16.82
N SER A 104 -10.20 -13.37 -16.62
CA SER A 104 -11.33 -14.31 -16.60
C SER A 104 -11.57 -15.05 -17.92
N ARG A 105 -10.89 -14.67 -18.99
CA ARG A 105 -10.96 -15.30 -20.31
C ARG A 105 -9.73 -16.12 -20.68
N LEU A 106 -8.75 -16.19 -19.80
CA LEU A 106 -7.51 -16.95 -19.99
C LEU A 106 -7.55 -18.22 -19.13
N ASP A 107 -6.87 -19.27 -19.61
CA ASP A 107 -6.78 -20.55 -18.89
C ASP A 107 -5.74 -20.53 -17.76
N THR A 108 -4.82 -19.56 -17.76
CA THR A 108 -3.78 -19.46 -16.74
C THR A 108 -4.38 -19.09 -15.40
N PRO A 109 -4.13 -19.85 -14.32
CA PRO A 109 -4.60 -19.53 -12.98
C PRO A 109 -4.13 -18.13 -12.52
N TYR A 110 -5.04 -17.39 -11.94
CA TYR A 110 -4.71 -16.08 -11.36
C TYR A 110 -5.38 -15.87 -10.02
N VAL A 111 -4.87 -14.94 -9.26
CA VAL A 111 -5.45 -14.44 -8.01
C VAL A 111 -5.15 -12.96 -7.86
N THR A 112 -6.04 -12.21 -7.21
CA THR A 112 -5.80 -10.79 -6.90
C THR A 112 -5.85 -10.56 -5.40
N THR A 113 -4.79 -10.02 -4.83
CA THR A 113 -4.83 -9.48 -3.46
C THR A 113 -5.35 -8.04 -3.50
N LEU A 114 -6.44 -7.80 -2.77
CA LEU A 114 -7.07 -6.49 -2.65
C LEU A 114 -6.43 -5.72 -1.49
N HIS A 115 -5.93 -4.49 -1.76
CA HIS A 115 -5.23 -3.68 -0.75
C HIS A 115 -6.04 -2.49 -0.26
N GLY A 116 -7.01 -2.03 -1.06
CA GLY A 116 -7.81 -0.84 -0.81
C GLY A 116 -9.10 -1.09 -0.03
N ARG A 117 -9.87 -0.01 0.09
CA ARG A 117 -11.24 -0.05 0.62
C ARG A 117 -12.19 -0.74 -0.36
N LEU A 118 -13.18 -1.45 0.18
CA LEU A 118 -14.16 -2.20 -0.62
C LEU A 118 -15.60 -1.77 -0.36
N ASP A 119 -15.79 -0.71 0.41
CA ASP A 119 -17.10 -0.19 0.83
C ASP A 119 -17.68 0.87 -0.14
N LEU A 120 -17.07 1.05 -1.30
CA LEU A 120 -17.58 1.95 -2.34
C LEU A 120 -18.75 1.32 -3.08
N PRO A 121 -19.88 2.02 -3.26
CA PRO A 121 -21.09 1.46 -3.89
C PRO A 121 -20.87 0.91 -5.29
N GLU A 122 -20.00 1.53 -6.07
CA GLU A 122 -19.67 1.12 -7.44
C GLU A 122 -18.91 -0.22 -7.53
N LEU A 123 -18.35 -0.73 -6.44
CA LEU A 123 -17.65 -2.01 -6.43
C LEU A 123 -18.62 -3.20 -6.43
N GLN A 124 -19.81 -3.07 -5.83
CA GLN A 124 -20.81 -4.15 -5.82
C GLN A 124 -21.06 -4.69 -7.23
N PRO A 125 -21.50 -3.88 -8.23
CA PRO A 125 -21.77 -4.39 -9.56
C PRO A 125 -20.54 -4.94 -10.28
N VAL A 126 -19.33 -4.48 -9.96
CA VAL A 126 -18.10 -5.05 -10.52
C VAL A 126 -17.91 -6.48 -10.05
N PHE A 127 -18.01 -6.73 -8.74
CA PHE A 127 -17.82 -8.07 -8.19
C PHE A 127 -18.99 -9.00 -8.53
N ASP A 128 -20.20 -8.48 -8.71
CA ASP A 128 -21.34 -9.24 -9.23
C ASP A 128 -21.15 -9.67 -10.69
N ALA A 129 -20.47 -8.85 -11.51
CA ALA A 129 -20.18 -9.15 -12.90
C ALA A 129 -19.04 -10.19 -13.08
N PHE A 130 -18.20 -10.36 -12.05
CA PHE A 130 -17.06 -11.30 -12.06
C PHE A 130 -17.07 -12.24 -10.84
N PRO A 131 -18.14 -13.05 -10.67
CA PRO A 131 -18.37 -13.83 -9.45
C PRO A 131 -17.30 -14.94 -9.22
N ASP A 132 -16.60 -15.36 -10.27
CA ASP A 132 -15.60 -16.43 -10.23
C ASP A 132 -14.15 -15.90 -10.16
N SER A 133 -13.96 -14.57 -10.14
CA SER A 133 -12.61 -13.98 -10.08
C SER A 133 -12.02 -14.14 -8.66
N PRO A 134 -10.98 -14.98 -8.46
CA PRO A 134 -10.48 -15.29 -7.13
C PRO A 134 -9.75 -14.10 -6.51
N VAL A 135 -10.13 -13.76 -5.29
CA VAL A 135 -9.55 -12.63 -4.55
C VAL A 135 -9.09 -13.02 -3.15
N VAL A 136 -8.04 -12.36 -2.69
CA VAL A 136 -7.50 -12.48 -1.33
C VAL A 136 -7.69 -11.16 -0.61
N SER A 137 -8.24 -11.22 0.60
CA SER A 137 -8.32 -10.08 1.49
C SER A 137 -7.11 -9.99 2.41
N ILE A 138 -6.80 -8.78 2.86
CA ILE A 138 -5.72 -8.51 3.81
C ILE A 138 -6.23 -8.42 5.25
N SER A 139 -7.52 -8.52 5.46
CA SER A 139 -8.15 -8.73 6.77
C SER A 139 -9.57 -9.29 6.64
N ASN A 140 -10.08 -9.89 7.71
CA ASN A 140 -11.48 -10.31 7.76
C ASN A 140 -12.46 -9.12 7.72
N ASN A 141 -12.04 -7.95 8.19
CA ASN A 141 -12.87 -6.76 8.16
C ASN A 141 -13.05 -6.23 6.74
N GLN A 142 -12.00 -6.29 5.91
CA GLN A 142 -12.02 -5.84 4.53
C GLN A 142 -13.06 -6.57 3.68
N ARG A 143 -13.37 -7.84 3.99
CA ARG A 143 -14.34 -8.66 3.22
C ARG A 143 -15.80 -8.26 3.41
N LYS A 144 -16.11 -7.60 4.54
CA LYS A 144 -17.50 -7.35 4.95
C LYS A 144 -18.38 -6.64 3.90
N PRO A 145 -17.86 -5.61 3.18
CA PRO A 145 -18.67 -4.92 2.18
C PRO A 145 -18.99 -5.75 0.93
N LEU A 146 -18.20 -6.78 0.62
CA LEU A 146 -18.34 -7.61 -0.59
C LEU A 146 -18.42 -9.11 -0.24
N PRO A 147 -19.43 -9.55 0.52
CA PRO A 147 -19.51 -10.94 0.98
C PRO A 147 -19.66 -11.95 -0.16
N GLN A 148 -20.15 -11.51 -1.33
CA GLN A 148 -20.37 -12.33 -2.52
C GLN A 148 -19.11 -12.56 -3.37
N ALA A 149 -18.01 -11.81 -3.15
CA ALA A 149 -16.81 -11.97 -3.93
C ALA A 149 -16.20 -13.38 -3.76
N ALA A 150 -15.51 -13.86 -4.79
CA ALA A 150 -14.85 -15.17 -4.79
C ALA A 150 -13.61 -15.21 -3.88
N TRP A 151 -13.83 -15.14 -2.58
CA TRP A 151 -12.77 -15.10 -1.57
C TRP A 151 -11.99 -16.41 -1.51
N ALA A 152 -10.79 -16.43 -2.08
CA ALA A 152 -9.84 -17.55 -1.97
C ALA A 152 -9.27 -17.67 -0.54
N GLY A 153 -9.16 -16.56 0.18
CA GLY A 153 -8.68 -16.54 1.57
C GLY A 153 -8.50 -15.15 2.14
N THR A 154 -8.02 -15.11 3.38
CA THR A 154 -7.53 -13.90 4.05
C THR A 154 -6.07 -14.11 4.41
N VAL A 155 -5.19 -13.23 3.92
CA VAL A 155 -3.76 -13.24 4.25
C VAL A 155 -3.39 -11.87 4.80
N TYR A 156 -3.11 -11.80 6.08
CA TYR A 156 -2.65 -10.57 6.73
C TYR A 156 -1.27 -10.17 6.22
N HIS A 157 -1.01 -8.87 6.15
CA HIS A 157 0.33 -8.41 5.83
C HIS A 157 1.33 -8.78 6.92
N GLY A 158 2.55 -9.06 6.50
CA GLY A 158 3.72 -9.24 7.35
C GLY A 158 4.82 -8.26 6.98
N LEU A 159 5.85 -8.24 7.80
CA LEU A 159 7.08 -7.49 7.59
C LEU A 159 8.26 -8.46 7.55
N PRO A 160 9.33 -8.17 6.79
CA PRO A 160 10.57 -8.93 6.91
C PRO A 160 11.14 -8.87 8.33
N ASP A 161 11.67 -9.97 8.86
CA ASP A 161 12.19 -10.06 10.22
C ASP A 161 13.33 -9.08 10.50
N THR A 162 14.02 -8.65 9.45
CA THR A 162 15.15 -7.69 9.53
C THR A 162 14.72 -6.23 9.42
N LEU A 163 13.44 -5.99 9.15
CA LEU A 163 12.90 -4.62 9.02
C LEU A 163 12.54 -4.07 10.40
N LEU A 164 12.75 -2.77 10.57
CA LEU A 164 12.32 -2.03 11.77
C LEU A 164 12.84 -2.64 13.08
N THR A 165 14.11 -3.00 13.10
CA THR A 165 14.75 -3.52 14.32
C THR A 165 14.62 -2.51 15.47
N PRO A 166 14.05 -2.90 16.62
CA PRO A 166 13.92 -2.04 17.79
C PRO A 166 15.26 -1.46 18.22
N GLN A 167 15.27 -0.18 18.60
CA GLN A 167 16.45 0.53 19.13
C GLN A 167 16.27 0.77 20.64
N PRO A 168 16.59 -0.20 21.50
CA PRO A 168 16.27 -0.15 22.93
C PRO A 168 16.98 0.98 23.69
N ASP A 169 18.08 1.48 23.16
CA ASP A 169 18.83 2.59 23.76
C ASP A 169 18.25 3.98 23.46
N VAL A 170 17.28 4.07 22.55
CA VAL A 170 16.58 5.33 22.24
C VAL A 170 15.53 5.59 23.29
N LYS A 171 15.62 6.74 23.97
CA LYS A 171 14.61 7.17 24.94
C LYS A 171 13.37 7.71 24.21
N PRO A 172 12.19 7.11 24.43
CA PRO A 172 10.97 7.63 23.80
C PRO A 172 10.54 8.96 24.41
N GLU A 173 10.30 9.98 23.56
CA GLU A 173 10.04 11.35 24.03
C GLU A 173 8.74 11.95 23.51
N TYR A 174 8.18 11.44 22.41
CA TYR A 174 7.03 12.04 21.71
C TYR A 174 5.96 11.00 21.35
N LEU A 175 4.80 11.48 20.95
CA LEU A 175 3.78 10.71 20.25
C LEU A 175 4.05 10.78 18.75
N ALA A 176 3.85 9.68 18.03
CA ALA A 176 4.08 9.61 16.59
C ALA A 176 2.76 9.50 15.83
N PHE A 177 2.67 10.15 14.67
CA PHE A 177 1.70 9.86 13.63
C PHE A 177 2.47 9.53 12.35
N LEU A 178 2.17 8.39 11.72
CA LEU A 178 2.83 7.95 10.48
C LEU A 178 1.77 7.54 9.45
N GLY A 179 1.75 8.20 8.28
CA GLY A 179 0.78 7.84 7.26
C GLY A 179 0.55 8.89 6.17
N ARG A 180 -0.69 8.95 5.68
CA ARG A 180 -1.17 9.97 4.74
C ARG A 180 -2.06 10.96 5.49
N ILE A 181 -1.99 12.23 5.12
CA ILE A 181 -2.95 13.23 5.59
C ILE A 181 -4.19 13.13 4.72
N CYS A 182 -5.27 12.65 5.32
CA CYS A 182 -6.61 12.63 4.72
C CYS A 182 -7.66 12.61 5.83
N PRO A 183 -8.92 12.93 5.54
CA PRO A 183 -9.99 12.97 6.54
C PRO A 183 -10.12 11.69 7.36
N GLU A 184 -10.01 10.53 6.72
CA GLU A 184 -10.19 9.22 7.35
C GLU A 184 -9.10 8.86 8.36
N LYS A 185 -7.88 9.40 8.20
CA LYS A 185 -6.74 9.15 9.11
C LYS A 185 -6.74 10.03 10.33
N ARG A 186 -7.55 11.09 10.36
CA ARG A 186 -7.83 11.95 11.54
C ARG A 186 -6.58 12.51 12.21
N VAL A 187 -5.69 13.12 11.43
CA VAL A 187 -4.51 13.85 11.97
C VAL A 187 -4.91 14.94 12.95
N ASP A 188 -6.04 15.64 12.69
CA ASP A 188 -6.66 16.59 13.59
C ASP A 188 -6.91 16.00 15.00
N THR A 189 -7.35 14.77 15.06
CA THR A 189 -7.58 14.06 16.33
C THR A 189 -6.26 13.67 17.00
N ALA A 190 -5.23 13.26 16.23
CA ALA A 190 -3.91 13.01 16.80
C ALA A 190 -3.32 14.26 17.47
N ILE A 191 -3.44 15.43 16.83
CA ILE A 191 -2.99 16.71 17.38
C ILE A 191 -3.73 17.03 18.69
N ARG A 192 -5.06 16.83 18.74
CA ARG A 192 -5.86 17.06 19.96
C ARG A 192 -5.49 16.11 21.09
N ILE A 193 -5.24 14.83 20.79
CA ILE A 193 -4.79 13.84 21.79
C ILE A 193 -3.44 14.28 22.38
N ALA A 194 -2.49 14.69 21.53
CA ALA A 194 -1.19 15.17 21.98
C ALA A 194 -1.31 16.39 22.90
N ALA A 195 -2.13 17.38 22.52
CA ALA A 195 -2.39 18.55 23.34
C ALA A 195 -2.95 18.18 24.73
N GLN A 196 -3.92 17.26 24.78
CA GLN A 196 -4.54 16.82 26.04
C GLN A 196 -3.60 16.01 26.92
N SER A 197 -2.68 15.25 26.30
CA SER A 197 -1.68 14.46 27.04
C SER A 197 -0.49 15.26 27.54
N GLY A 198 -0.31 16.50 27.04
CA GLY A 198 0.87 17.33 27.32
C GLY A 198 2.17 16.80 26.73
N LEU A 199 2.09 15.92 25.71
CA LEU A 199 3.24 15.33 25.06
C LEU A 199 3.47 15.94 23.66
N PRO A 200 4.74 16.05 23.22
CA PRO A 200 5.03 16.45 21.84
C PRO A 200 4.47 15.43 20.84
N LEU A 201 4.05 15.91 19.67
CA LEU A 201 3.64 15.08 18.55
C LEU A 201 4.55 15.30 17.34
N LYS A 202 5.11 14.23 16.80
CA LYS A 202 5.77 14.25 15.50
C LYS A 202 4.89 13.60 14.45
N ILE A 203 4.67 14.31 13.36
CA ILE A 203 3.83 13.86 12.23
C ILE A 203 4.73 13.59 11.03
N ALA A 204 4.92 12.33 10.69
CA ALA A 204 5.55 11.89 9.45
C ALA A 204 4.46 11.50 8.45
N ALA A 205 4.16 12.38 7.51
CA ALA A 205 2.99 12.17 6.66
C ALA A 205 3.13 12.76 5.26
N LYS A 206 2.52 12.05 4.30
CA LYS A 206 2.33 12.49 2.93
C LYS A 206 1.05 13.33 2.82
N VAL A 207 1.12 14.37 2.01
CA VAL A 207 -0.06 15.12 1.53
C VAL A 207 -0.26 14.80 0.05
N ASP A 208 -1.32 14.08 -0.29
CA ASP A 208 -1.67 13.84 -1.69
C ASP A 208 -2.35 15.06 -2.31
N LYS A 209 -2.25 15.18 -3.65
CA LYS A 209 -2.94 16.25 -4.39
C LYS A 209 -4.46 16.24 -4.14
N ALA A 210 -5.05 15.06 -4.01
CA ALA A 210 -6.47 14.92 -3.71
C ALA A 210 -6.87 15.44 -2.33
N ASP A 211 -5.93 15.46 -1.37
CA ASP A 211 -6.16 15.88 0.01
C ASP A 211 -5.57 17.27 0.31
N ALA A 212 -5.09 18.00 -0.72
CA ALA A 212 -4.42 19.28 -0.55
C ALA A 212 -5.30 20.36 0.10
N ASP A 213 -6.57 20.43 -0.29
CA ASP A 213 -7.53 21.37 0.27
C ASP A 213 -7.82 21.03 1.75
N TYR A 214 -8.03 19.75 2.08
CA TYR A 214 -8.19 19.31 3.46
C TYR A 214 -6.96 19.63 4.31
N PHE A 215 -5.76 19.39 3.78
CA PHE A 215 -4.53 19.77 4.48
C PHE A 215 -4.49 21.26 4.79
N LYS A 216 -4.69 22.10 3.76
CA LYS A 216 -4.60 23.54 3.87
C LYS A 216 -5.66 24.16 4.80
N GLU A 217 -6.90 23.66 4.72
CA GLU A 217 -8.03 24.26 5.45
C GLU A 217 -8.16 23.72 6.88
N VAL A 218 -7.79 22.45 7.11
CA VAL A 218 -8.06 21.78 8.39
C VAL A 218 -6.78 21.48 9.18
N ILE A 219 -5.72 21.02 8.53
CA ILE A 219 -4.53 20.53 9.24
C ILE A 219 -3.48 21.62 9.40
N GLU A 220 -3.16 22.36 8.34
CA GLU A 220 -2.10 23.39 8.36
C GLU A 220 -2.30 24.41 9.50
N PRO A 221 -3.52 24.92 9.78
CA PRO A 221 -3.75 25.82 10.91
C PRO A 221 -3.48 25.20 12.29
N LEU A 222 -3.48 23.87 12.39
CA LEU A 222 -3.22 23.15 13.64
C LEU A 222 -1.73 22.87 13.85
N LEU A 223 -0.89 23.02 12.84
CA LEU A 223 0.55 22.73 12.91
C LEU A 223 1.35 23.80 13.65
N ASP A 224 0.82 25.03 13.77
CA ASP A 224 1.49 26.15 14.45
C ASP A 224 1.54 25.99 15.99
N GLN A 225 1.03 24.88 16.53
CA GLN A 225 1.06 24.62 17.96
C GLN A 225 2.45 24.14 18.40
N ALA A 226 2.98 24.71 19.49
CA ALA A 226 4.36 24.46 19.97
C ALA A 226 4.69 22.98 20.27
N HIS A 227 3.69 22.13 20.46
CA HIS A 227 3.85 20.70 20.72
C HIS A 227 3.77 19.83 19.46
N VAL A 228 3.57 20.41 18.27
CA VAL A 228 3.43 19.70 16.99
C VAL A 228 4.63 19.95 16.09
N GLU A 229 5.23 18.87 15.60
CA GLU A 229 6.29 18.91 14.59
C GLU A 229 5.84 18.12 13.35
N PHE A 230 5.62 18.81 12.23
CA PHE A 230 5.34 18.19 10.94
C PHE A 230 6.65 18.03 10.17
N ILE A 231 7.11 16.77 9.99
CA ILE A 231 8.39 16.45 9.36
C ILE A 231 8.28 16.04 7.89
N GLY A 232 7.05 16.01 7.33
CA GLY A 232 6.82 15.57 5.96
C GLY A 232 6.93 14.06 5.77
N GLU A 233 7.18 13.61 4.54
CA GLU A 233 7.37 12.19 4.24
C GLU A 233 8.72 11.69 4.74
N ILE A 234 8.75 10.47 5.28
CA ILE A 234 9.97 9.75 5.64
C ILE A 234 10.09 8.48 4.80
N ASN A 235 11.32 8.08 4.51
CA ASN A 235 11.63 6.82 3.84
C ASN A 235 11.83 5.67 4.83
N GLU A 236 12.03 4.45 4.31
CA GLU A 236 12.18 3.24 5.11
C GLU A 236 13.35 3.31 6.10
N ALA A 237 14.48 3.89 5.70
CA ALA A 237 15.67 4.00 6.56
C ALA A 237 15.47 4.96 7.75
N GLN A 238 14.52 5.89 7.66
CA GLN A 238 14.22 6.85 8.73
C GLN A 238 13.18 6.33 9.75
N LYS A 239 12.38 5.34 9.36
CA LYS A 239 11.30 4.79 10.21
C LYS A 239 11.80 4.21 11.55
N PRO A 240 12.90 3.40 11.60
CA PRO A 240 13.34 2.83 12.87
C PRO A 240 13.64 3.88 13.95
N ALA A 241 14.37 4.95 13.60
CA ALA A 241 14.66 6.02 14.53
C ALA A 241 13.40 6.81 14.92
N PHE A 242 12.50 7.05 13.95
CA PHE A 242 11.25 7.75 14.18
C PHE A 242 10.31 6.96 15.12
N LEU A 243 10.15 5.65 14.90
CA LEU A 243 9.26 4.82 15.71
C LEU A 243 9.87 4.52 17.10
N SER A 244 11.17 4.23 17.17
CA SER A 244 11.84 3.98 18.45
C SER A 244 11.86 5.20 19.38
N GLY A 245 11.86 6.42 18.83
CA GLY A 245 11.74 7.66 19.60
C GLY A 245 10.33 7.97 20.10
N ALA A 246 9.34 7.20 19.68
CA ALA A 246 7.93 7.41 20.05
C ALA A 246 7.55 6.64 21.29
N LYS A 247 6.82 7.30 22.23
CA LYS A 247 6.16 6.65 23.37
C LYS A 247 4.96 5.83 22.94
N ALA A 248 4.28 6.26 21.90
CA ALA A 248 3.15 5.57 21.29
C ALA A 248 2.91 6.10 19.86
N LEU A 249 2.41 5.22 19.00
CA LEU A 249 1.84 5.58 17.72
C LEU A 249 0.38 5.98 17.91
N LEU A 250 -0.03 7.12 17.38
CA LEU A 250 -1.43 7.54 17.30
C LEU A 250 -2.02 7.10 15.97
N PHE A 251 -3.08 6.31 16.02
CA PHE A 251 -3.80 5.80 14.86
C PHE A 251 -5.31 6.03 15.02
N PRO A 252 -5.76 7.30 15.09
CA PRO A 252 -7.13 7.67 15.43
C PRO A 252 -8.09 7.61 14.24
N ILE A 253 -7.96 6.64 13.38
CA ILE A 253 -8.73 6.45 12.15
C ILE A 253 -10.24 6.49 12.40
N ASP A 254 -10.96 7.00 11.39
CA ASP A 254 -12.43 7.10 11.41
C ASP A 254 -13.02 6.44 10.14
N TRP A 255 -12.59 5.22 9.86
CA TRP A 255 -13.07 4.39 8.76
C TRP A 255 -12.67 2.93 8.97
N PRO A 256 -13.30 1.97 8.25
CA PRO A 256 -12.94 0.57 8.32
C PRO A 256 -11.62 0.33 7.56
N GLU A 257 -10.49 0.66 8.19
CA GLU A 257 -9.15 0.44 7.64
C GLU A 257 -8.98 -1.01 7.18
N PRO A 258 -8.57 -1.26 5.93
CA PRO A 258 -8.38 -2.62 5.43
C PRO A 258 -7.37 -3.45 6.22
N PHE A 259 -6.23 -2.85 6.60
CA PHE A 259 -5.21 -3.51 7.44
C PHE A 259 -4.50 -2.52 8.38
N GLY A 260 -3.85 -1.48 7.83
CA GLY A 260 -3.06 -0.52 8.60
C GLY A 260 -1.65 -1.02 8.92
N LEU A 261 -0.77 -1.11 7.91
CA LEU A 261 0.63 -1.54 8.06
C LEU A 261 1.35 -0.86 9.22
N VAL A 262 1.08 0.41 9.45
CA VAL A 262 1.71 1.21 10.51
C VAL A 262 1.51 0.61 11.91
N MET A 263 0.46 -0.19 12.14
CA MET A 263 0.21 -0.85 13.42
C MET A 263 1.19 -1.99 13.71
N ILE A 264 1.72 -2.62 12.67
CA ILE A 264 2.73 -3.68 12.80
C ILE A 264 4.16 -3.15 12.59
N GLU A 265 4.29 -1.91 12.11
CA GLU A 265 5.56 -1.19 11.97
C GLU A 265 6.00 -0.56 13.31
N ALA A 266 5.06 -0.25 14.22
CA ALA A 266 5.29 0.37 15.53
C ALA A 266 5.47 -0.69 16.67
#